data_0146d0d4b923cac5f258f4bdbf8af40b
#
_entry.id   0146d0d4b923cac5f258f4bdbf8af40b
#
_cell.length_a   1.000
_cell.length_b   1.000
_cell.length_c   1.000
_cell.angle_alpha   90.00
_cell.angle_beta   90.00
_cell.angle_gamma   90.00
#
_symmetry.space_group_name_H-M   'P 1'
#
loop_
_entity.id
_entity.type
_entity.pdbx_description
1 polymer ?
#
loop_
_entity_poly.entity_id
_entity_poly.type
_entity_poly.pdbx_seq_one_letter_code
_entity_poly.pdbx_strand_id
1 'polypeptide(L)'
;GADTKFQPVYVDDIASVAVKGVLGQAKRGIYELGGPEVASFKELMIKLMKVIRRRRIIMNIPFFVASMQGSFFDALQKFSLGLFTNNILTRDQVISLKKDNVVSKNKMGFKNLDMTPTAMETILEEYLYRHRPYGQYTELTEAARDLDS
;
A
#
# COMPACT_ATOMS: atom_id res chain seq x y z
N GLY A 1 6.98 1.86 12.88
CA GLY A 1 6.48 2.14 11.53
C GLY A 1 4.97 2.03 11.38
N ALA A 2 4.22 1.64 12.41
CA ALA A 2 2.76 1.52 12.31
C ALA A 2 2.06 2.87 12.10
N ASP A 3 2.62 3.94 12.64
CA ASP A 3 2.06 5.29 12.60
C ASP A 3 2.57 6.13 11.41
N THR A 4 3.51 5.58 10.62
CA THR A 4 4.01 6.23 9.41
C THR A 4 2.88 6.44 8.42
N LYS A 5 2.76 7.66 7.92
CA LYS A 5 1.66 8.07 7.04
C LYS A 5 2.00 7.82 5.59
N PHE A 6 1.01 7.35 4.86
CA PHE A 6 1.03 7.13 3.43
C PHE A 6 -0.15 7.81 2.78
N GLN A 7 0.00 8.14 1.52
CA GLN A 7 -1.05 8.67 0.67
C GLN A 7 -1.14 7.83 -0.61
N PRO A 8 -1.73 6.62 -0.52
CA PRO A 8 -1.81 5.70 -1.66
C PRO A 8 -2.55 6.34 -2.83
N VAL A 9 -2.08 6.08 -4.04
CA VAL A 9 -2.66 6.59 -5.28
C VAL A 9 -2.94 5.42 -6.23
N TYR A 10 -4.04 5.50 -6.96
CA TYR A 10 -4.37 4.49 -7.95
C TYR A 10 -3.48 4.62 -9.19
N VAL A 11 -3.02 3.48 -9.71
CA VAL A 11 -2.04 3.46 -10.80
C VAL A 11 -2.59 4.04 -12.10
N ASP A 12 -3.88 3.86 -12.41
CA ASP A 12 -4.48 4.39 -13.62
C ASP A 12 -4.65 5.91 -13.57
N ASP A 13 -4.79 6.48 -12.38
CA ASP A 13 -4.75 7.94 -12.20
C ASP A 13 -3.37 8.48 -12.57
N ILE A 14 -2.30 7.78 -12.18
CA ILE A 14 -0.92 8.13 -12.57
C ILE A 14 -0.74 8.01 -14.09
N ALA A 15 -1.23 6.92 -14.69
CA ALA A 15 -1.19 6.74 -16.13
C ALA A 15 -1.91 7.86 -16.88
N SER A 16 -3.08 8.28 -16.38
CA SER A 16 -3.86 9.38 -16.92
C SER A 16 -3.12 10.72 -16.86
N VAL A 17 -2.39 10.98 -15.77
CA VAL A 17 -1.51 12.15 -15.65
C VAL A 17 -0.38 12.09 -16.67
N ALA A 18 0.24 10.92 -16.87
CA ALA A 18 1.31 10.74 -17.84
C ALA A 18 0.80 11.02 -19.28
N VAL A 19 -0.39 10.52 -19.62
CA VAL A 19 -1.05 10.80 -20.92
C VAL A 19 -1.27 12.31 -21.11
N LYS A 20 -1.80 13.01 -20.10
CA LYS A 20 -1.95 14.48 -20.17
C LYS A 20 -0.62 15.19 -20.38
N GLY A 21 0.45 14.70 -19.76
CA GLY A 21 1.81 15.22 -19.96
C GLY A 21 2.28 15.08 -21.42
N VAL A 22 2.10 13.90 -22.01
CA VAL A 22 2.47 13.62 -23.41
C VAL A 22 1.65 14.46 -24.39
N LEU A 23 0.36 14.67 -24.11
CA LEU A 23 -0.53 15.48 -24.95
C LEU A 23 -0.33 17.01 -24.78
N GLY A 24 0.63 17.44 -23.95
CA GLY A 24 0.88 18.87 -23.70
C GLY A 24 -0.19 19.58 -22.85
N GLN A 25 -1.07 18.83 -22.20
CA GLN A 25 -2.15 19.35 -21.35
C GLN A 25 -1.69 19.63 -19.92
N ALA A 26 -0.46 19.27 -19.57
CA ALA A 26 0.15 19.50 -18.28
C ALA A 26 1.25 20.57 -18.40
N LYS A 27 1.30 21.51 -17.45
CA LYS A 27 2.41 22.48 -17.36
C LYS A 27 3.70 21.74 -17.02
N ARG A 28 4.83 22.24 -17.54
CA ARG A 28 6.14 21.70 -17.15
C ARG A 28 6.38 21.88 -15.66
N GLY A 29 6.83 20.82 -15.00
CA GLY A 29 7.13 20.85 -13.58
C GLY A 29 7.17 19.46 -12.93
N ILE A 30 7.34 19.47 -11.61
CA ILE A 30 7.32 18.26 -10.79
C ILE A 30 5.96 18.18 -10.13
N TYR A 31 5.27 17.06 -10.34
CA TYR A 31 3.99 16.75 -9.73
C TYR A 31 4.17 15.72 -8.63
N GLU A 32 3.64 16.00 -7.46
CA GLU A 32 3.52 15.02 -6.38
C GLU A 32 2.08 14.50 -6.38
N LEU A 33 1.93 13.23 -6.75
CA LEU A 33 0.63 12.61 -6.95
C LEU A 33 0.32 11.68 -5.77
N GLY A 34 -0.68 12.02 -5.00
CA GLY A 34 -1.19 11.22 -3.89
C GLY A 34 -2.69 11.05 -4.01
N GLY A 35 -3.21 9.94 -3.50
CA GLY A 35 -4.65 9.70 -3.47
C GLY A 35 -5.40 10.70 -2.58
N PRO A 36 -6.74 10.59 -2.49
CA PRO A 36 -7.57 11.53 -1.75
C PRO A 36 -7.38 11.44 -0.23
N GLU A 37 -6.88 10.31 0.26
CA GLU A 37 -6.77 10.02 1.69
C GLU A 37 -5.33 9.82 2.14
N VAL A 38 -5.05 10.33 3.34
CA VAL A 38 -3.81 10.05 4.08
C VAL A 38 -4.16 9.12 5.24
N ALA A 39 -3.47 7.99 5.32
CA ALA A 39 -3.67 7.03 6.39
C ALA A 39 -2.33 6.49 6.92
N SER A 40 -2.30 6.09 8.19
CA SER A 40 -1.15 5.40 8.76
C SER A 40 -1.02 3.98 8.16
N PHE A 41 0.17 3.42 8.20
CA PHE A 41 0.39 2.04 7.74
C PHE A 41 -0.53 1.04 8.46
N LYS A 42 -0.75 1.24 9.76
CA LYS A 42 -1.67 0.43 10.55
C LYS A 42 -3.11 0.51 10.04
N GLU A 43 -3.61 1.72 9.76
CA GLU A 43 -4.96 1.93 9.21
C GLU A 43 -5.11 1.28 7.84
N LEU A 44 -4.11 1.41 6.97
CA LEU A 44 -4.09 0.73 5.67
C LEU A 44 -4.18 -0.78 5.82
N MET A 45 -3.41 -1.37 6.75
CA MET A 45 -3.48 -2.81 7.02
C MET A 45 -4.83 -3.23 7.58
N ILE A 46 -5.46 -2.43 8.44
CA ILE A 46 -6.81 -2.72 8.96
C ILE A 46 -7.84 -2.67 7.83
N LYS A 47 -7.80 -1.64 6.97
CA LYS A 47 -8.67 -1.52 5.79
C LYS A 47 -8.53 -2.75 4.87
N LEU A 48 -7.28 -3.12 4.55
CA LEU A 48 -6.99 -4.29 3.73
C LEU A 48 -7.55 -5.58 4.33
N MET A 49 -7.30 -5.83 5.63
CA MET A 49 -7.81 -7.03 6.31
C MET A 49 -9.34 -7.08 6.36
N LYS A 50 -10.00 -5.93 6.48
CA LYS A 50 -11.46 -5.84 6.41
C LYS A 50 -11.97 -6.28 5.03
N VAL A 51 -11.36 -5.82 3.94
CA VAL A 51 -11.75 -6.19 2.57
C VAL A 51 -11.54 -7.68 2.30
N ILE A 52 -10.39 -8.23 2.72
CA ILE A 52 -10.10 -9.66 2.53
C ILE A 52 -10.79 -10.56 3.56
N ARG A 53 -11.57 -9.99 4.49
CA ARG A 53 -12.32 -10.70 5.55
C ARG A 53 -11.43 -11.65 6.38
N ARG A 54 -10.19 -11.25 6.65
CA ARG A 54 -9.25 -12.02 7.48
C ARG A 54 -8.88 -11.26 8.74
N ARG A 55 -8.86 -11.97 9.87
CA ARG A 55 -8.40 -11.43 11.15
C ARG A 55 -6.95 -11.82 11.36
N ARG A 56 -6.07 -10.83 11.51
CA ARG A 56 -4.65 -11.01 11.86
C ARG A 56 -4.26 -10.03 12.94
N ILE A 57 -3.35 -10.43 13.80
CA ILE A 57 -2.80 -9.55 14.83
C ILE A 57 -1.77 -8.63 14.16
N ILE A 58 -1.97 -7.32 14.29
CA ILE A 58 -0.98 -6.32 13.89
C ILE A 58 -0.11 -6.02 15.09
N MET A 59 1.15 -6.41 15.03
CA MET A 59 2.14 -6.11 16.07
C MET A 59 3.00 -4.92 15.64
N ASN A 60 3.11 -3.94 16.51
CA ASN A 60 4.04 -2.83 16.29
C ASN A 60 5.42 -3.21 16.79
N ILE A 61 6.34 -3.46 15.87
CA ILE A 61 7.73 -3.78 16.20
C ILE A 61 8.52 -2.47 16.28
N PRO A 62 9.21 -2.18 17.42
CA PRO A 62 10.07 -1.00 17.53
C PRO A 62 11.14 -0.98 16.42
N PHE A 63 11.44 0.20 15.88
CA PHE A 63 12.39 0.36 14.78
C PHE A 63 13.78 -0.20 15.08
N PHE A 64 14.21 -0.15 16.34
CA PHE A 64 15.49 -0.72 16.75
C PHE A 64 15.52 -2.24 16.53
N VAL A 65 14.48 -2.96 16.97
CA VAL A 65 14.36 -4.41 16.78
C VAL A 65 14.25 -4.76 15.30
N ALA A 66 13.41 -4.05 14.55
CA ALA A 66 13.25 -4.24 13.11
C ALA A 66 14.56 -4.00 12.34
N SER A 67 15.33 -2.97 12.73
CA SER A 67 16.63 -2.67 12.10
C SER A 67 17.68 -3.72 12.40
N MET A 68 17.74 -4.23 13.62
CA MET A 68 18.65 -5.32 14.02
C MET A 68 18.30 -6.60 13.26
N GLN A 69 17.03 -6.95 13.18
CA GLN A 69 16.55 -8.11 12.43
C GLN A 69 16.86 -7.99 10.92
N GLY A 70 16.59 -6.83 10.33
CA GLY A 70 16.91 -6.57 8.90
C GLY A 70 18.41 -6.71 8.63
N SER A 71 19.27 -6.12 9.47
CA SER A 71 20.72 -6.24 9.33
C SER A 71 21.22 -7.68 9.48
N PHE A 72 20.62 -8.45 10.36
CA PHE A 72 20.95 -9.88 10.54
C PHE A 72 20.62 -10.69 9.27
N PHE A 73 19.43 -10.50 8.71
CA PHE A 73 19.03 -11.20 7.49
C PHE A 73 19.83 -10.76 6.26
N ASP A 74 20.18 -9.47 6.15
CA ASP A 74 21.04 -8.96 5.09
C ASP A 74 22.47 -9.56 5.17
N ALA A 75 23.00 -9.71 6.38
CA ALA A 75 24.27 -10.39 6.61
C ALA A 75 24.20 -11.88 6.23
N LEU A 76 23.14 -12.58 6.66
CA LEU A 76 22.92 -13.99 6.34
C LEU A 76 22.81 -14.20 4.82
N GLN A 77 22.13 -13.31 4.10
CA GLN A 77 22.05 -13.35 2.64
C GLN A 77 23.43 -13.20 1.98
N LYS A 78 24.27 -12.29 2.47
CA LYS A 78 25.64 -12.13 1.95
C LYS A 78 26.51 -13.34 2.21
N PHE A 79 26.44 -13.93 3.40
CA PHE A 79 27.22 -15.12 3.76
C PHE A 79 26.76 -16.40 3.04
N SER A 80 25.49 -16.50 2.69
CA SER A 80 24.92 -17.68 2.02
C SER A 80 25.15 -17.67 0.50
N LEU A 81 25.93 -16.72 -0.06
CA LEU A 81 26.19 -16.60 -1.51
C LEU A 81 24.92 -16.63 -2.38
N GLY A 82 23.81 -16.11 -1.86
CA GLY A 82 22.53 -16.05 -2.58
C GLY A 82 21.63 -17.29 -2.43
N LEU A 83 22.04 -18.29 -1.65
CA LEU A 83 21.18 -19.45 -1.32
C LEU A 83 19.99 -19.07 -0.42
N PHE A 84 20.14 -18.00 0.37
CA PHE A 84 19.09 -17.48 1.23
C PHE A 84 18.68 -16.08 0.75
N THR A 85 17.45 -15.94 0.26
CA THR A 85 16.90 -14.64 -0.16
C THR A 85 16.06 -14.06 0.95
N ASN A 86 16.41 -12.86 1.41
CA ASN A 86 15.65 -12.16 2.43
C ASN A 86 14.38 -11.53 1.81
N ASN A 87 13.25 -12.23 1.90
CA ASN A 87 11.93 -11.75 1.47
C ASN A 87 11.08 -11.20 2.62
N ILE A 88 11.62 -11.17 3.87
CA ILE A 88 10.82 -10.86 5.05
C ILE A 88 10.88 -9.37 5.37
N LEU A 89 12.08 -8.84 5.58
CA LEU A 89 12.28 -7.44 5.96
C LEU A 89 13.71 -7.01 5.64
N THR A 90 13.87 -6.03 4.79
CA THR A 90 15.17 -5.42 4.49
C THR A 90 15.39 -4.17 5.32
N ARG A 91 16.67 -3.81 5.51
CA ARG A 91 17.05 -2.57 6.20
C ARG A 91 16.46 -1.33 5.51
N ASP A 92 16.43 -1.33 4.18
CA ASP A 92 15.89 -0.21 3.41
C ASP A 92 14.40 -0.02 3.59
N GLN A 93 13.64 -1.11 3.72
CA GLN A 93 12.22 -1.06 4.06
C GLN A 93 11.99 -0.44 5.44
N VAL A 94 12.82 -0.80 6.43
CA VAL A 94 12.77 -0.20 7.77
C VAL A 94 13.08 1.30 7.73
N ILE A 95 14.07 1.71 6.94
CA ILE A 95 14.42 3.12 6.76
C ILE A 95 13.28 3.88 6.09
N SER A 96 12.69 3.33 5.05
CA SER A 96 11.55 3.93 4.34
C SER A 96 10.33 4.12 5.23
N LEU A 97 10.10 3.20 6.17
CA LEU A 97 9.01 3.30 7.15
C LEU A 97 9.28 4.32 8.29
N LYS A 98 10.43 4.96 8.34
CA LYS A 98 10.73 6.03 9.32
C LYS A 98 10.24 7.40 8.89
N LYS A 99 9.86 7.57 7.64
CA LYS A 99 9.45 8.86 7.05
C LYS A 99 8.08 8.74 6.42
N ASP A 100 7.24 9.74 6.71
CA ASP A 100 5.93 9.85 6.05
C ASP A 100 6.10 9.98 4.54
N ASN A 101 5.28 9.26 3.81
CA ASN A 101 5.20 9.31 2.35
C ASN A 101 3.86 9.93 1.93
N VAL A 102 3.80 11.24 2.04
CA VAL A 102 2.63 12.07 1.71
C VAL A 102 3.03 13.25 0.85
N VAL A 103 2.11 13.74 0.03
CA VAL A 103 2.38 14.89 -0.85
C VAL A 103 2.62 16.16 -0.05
N SER A 104 3.51 17.01 -0.53
CA SER A 104 3.86 18.28 0.09
C SER A 104 2.79 19.34 -0.21
N LYS A 105 2.51 20.23 0.74
CA LYS A 105 1.44 21.24 0.63
C LYS A 105 1.58 22.20 -0.55
N ASN A 106 2.81 22.47 -1.02
CA ASN A 106 3.10 23.50 -2.02
C ASN A 106 3.55 22.94 -3.38
N LYS A 107 3.23 21.69 -3.67
CA LYS A 107 3.56 21.05 -4.94
C LYS A 107 2.35 20.95 -5.87
N MET A 108 2.63 20.91 -7.17
CA MET A 108 1.60 20.61 -8.15
C MET A 108 1.11 19.17 -7.96
N GLY A 109 -0.17 18.96 -8.16
CA GLY A 109 -0.80 17.65 -8.01
C GLY A 109 -2.00 17.51 -8.93
N PHE A 110 -2.90 16.58 -8.64
CA PHE A 110 -4.10 16.30 -9.43
C PHE A 110 -4.96 17.54 -9.69
N LYS A 111 -5.10 18.42 -8.69
CA LYS A 111 -5.88 19.67 -8.83
C LYS A 111 -5.38 20.59 -9.94
N ASN A 112 -4.07 20.59 -10.19
CA ASN A 112 -3.46 21.41 -11.25
C ASN A 112 -3.67 20.82 -12.65
N LEU A 113 -4.25 19.63 -12.72
CA LEU A 113 -4.56 18.89 -13.95
C LEU A 113 -6.06 18.72 -14.16
N ASP A 114 -6.87 19.38 -13.32
CA ASP A 114 -8.33 19.22 -13.29
C ASP A 114 -8.74 17.73 -13.21
N MET A 115 -8.07 17.00 -12.31
CA MET A 115 -8.31 15.58 -12.06
C MET A 115 -8.64 15.35 -10.59
N THR A 116 -9.56 14.43 -10.35
CA THR A 116 -9.87 13.92 -9.01
C THR A 116 -9.32 12.51 -8.89
N PRO A 117 -8.42 12.24 -7.92
CA PRO A 117 -7.88 10.91 -7.73
C PRO A 117 -8.95 9.94 -7.21
N THR A 118 -8.84 8.69 -7.63
CA THR A 118 -9.76 7.62 -7.26
C THR A 118 -9.60 7.23 -5.79
N ALA A 119 -10.72 7.05 -5.10
CA ALA A 119 -10.72 6.61 -3.70
C ALA A 119 -10.23 5.15 -3.58
N MET A 120 -9.41 4.90 -2.54
CA MET A 120 -8.81 3.59 -2.33
C MET A 120 -9.86 2.50 -2.09
N GLU A 121 -10.92 2.79 -1.36
CA GLU A 121 -11.99 1.83 -1.04
C GLU A 121 -12.63 1.23 -2.29
N THR A 122 -12.86 2.05 -3.32
CA THR A 122 -13.47 1.62 -4.59
C THR A 122 -12.64 0.54 -5.27
N ILE A 123 -11.32 0.69 -5.20
CA ILE A 123 -10.38 -0.18 -5.91
C ILE A 123 -10.00 -1.42 -5.10
N LEU A 124 -9.89 -1.28 -3.77
CA LEU A 124 -9.48 -2.40 -2.92
C LEU A 124 -10.44 -3.60 -3.02
N GLU A 125 -11.74 -3.38 -3.13
CA GLU A 125 -12.70 -4.48 -3.24
C GLU A 125 -12.50 -5.26 -4.54
N GLU A 126 -12.29 -4.58 -5.65
CA GLU A 126 -12.05 -5.20 -6.95
C GLU A 126 -10.76 -6.02 -6.99
N TYR A 127 -9.67 -5.48 -6.44
CA TYR A 127 -8.37 -6.14 -6.43
C TYR A 127 -8.26 -7.30 -5.44
N LEU A 128 -8.89 -7.18 -4.29
CA LEU A 128 -8.63 -8.04 -3.15
C LEU A 128 -9.70 -9.12 -2.92
N TYR A 129 -10.84 -9.09 -3.64
CA TYR A 129 -11.89 -10.09 -3.44
C TYR A 129 -11.38 -11.53 -3.57
N ARG A 130 -10.43 -11.78 -4.47
CA ARG A 130 -9.81 -13.10 -4.69
C ARG A 130 -9.00 -13.61 -3.50
N HIS A 131 -8.58 -12.71 -2.59
CA HIS A 131 -7.81 -13.04 -1.38
C HIS A 131 -8.69 -13.31 -0.17
N ARG A 132 -10.01 -13.23 -0.31
CA ARG A 132 -10.99 -13.66 0.70
C ARG A 132 -10.84 -15.15 0.98
N PRO A 133 -11.30 -15.68 2.16
CA PRO A 133 -11.11 -17.07 2.56
C PRO A 133 -11.53 -18.11 1.51
N TYR A 134 -12.60 -17.83 0.78
CA TYR A 134 -13.13 -18.71 -0.27
C TYR A 134 -12.94 -18.10 -1.69
N GLY A 135 -12.08 -17.09 -1.83
CA GLY A 135 -11.83 -16.41 -3.09
C GLY A 135 -13.12 -15.84 -3.71
N GLN A 136 -13.33 -16.11 -4.99
CA GLN A 136 -14.53 -15.68 -5.72
C GLN A 136 -15.83 -16.32 -5.25
N TYR A 137 -15.76 -17.43 -4.50
CA TYR A 137 -16.94 -18.15 -3.99
C TYR A 137 -17.35 -17.73 -2.57
N THR A 138 -16.74 -16.69 -2.02
CA THR A 138 -17.00 -16.24 -0.64
C THR A 138 -18.48 -15.95 -0.41
N GLU A 139 -19.14 -15.26 -1.33
CA GLU A 139 -20.55 -14.89 -1.19
C GLU A 139 -21.48 -16.10 -1.25
N LEU A 140 -21.19 -17.05 -2.13
CA LEU A 140 -21.96 -18.30 -2.23
C LEU A 140 -21.85 -19.14 -0.95
N THR A 141 -20.65 -19.19 -0.38
CA THR A 141 -20.40 -19.97 0.85
C THR A 141 -21.04 -19.32 2.07
N GLU A 142 -21.07 -17.98 2.13
CA GLU A 142 -21.75 -17.23 3.19
C GLU A 142 -23.26 -17.39 3.08
N ALA A 143 -23.84 -17.23 1.88
CA ALA A 143 -25.27 -17.44 1.64
C ALA A 143 -25.72 -18.87 1.99
N ALA A 144 -24.91 -19.89 1.69
CA ALA A 144 -25.22 -21.27 2.07
C ALA A 144 -25.22 -21.46 3.59
N ARG A 145 -24.35 -20.82 4.34
CA ARG A 145 -24.35 -20.90 5.82
C ARG A 145 -25.55 -20.24 6.45
N ASP A 146 -26.05 -19.16 5.88
CA ASP A 146 -27.24 -18.45 6.39
C ASP A 146 -28.53 -19.27 6.16
N LEU A 147 -28.54 -20.24 5.20
CA LEU A 147 -29.64 -21.14 4.97
C LEU A 147 -29.67 -22.31 5.96
N ASP A 148 -28.54 -22.66 6.56
CA ASP A 148 -28.42 -23.79 7.52
C ASP A 148 -28.54 -23.31 8.99
N SER A 149 -28.73 -22.00 9.24
CA SER A 149 -28.92 -21.41 10.58
C SER A 149 -30.36 -21.01 10.85
#